data_ad9c6e6cc1cc2e7765eff3cc07368f82
#
_entry.id   ad9c6e6cc1cc2e7765eff3cc07368f82
#
_cell.length_a   1.000
_cell.length_b   1.000
_cell.length_c   1.000
_cell.angle_alpha   90.00
_cell.angle_beta   90.00
_cell.angle_gamma   90.00
#
_symmetry.space_group_name_H-M   'P 1'
#
loop_
_entity.id
_entity.type
_entity.pdbx_description
1 polymer ?
#
loop_
_entity_poly.entity_id
_entity_poly.type
_entity_poly.pdbx_seq_one_letter_code
_entity_poly.pdbx_strand_id
1 'polypeptide(L)'
;SQKEPAKMANPTLGWERTTQYNVGVDYGFFNNRLTGSIDAYKTKTDDLLLEMSIPSLTGYVSTYANVGKTSGYGIDLQVNAIPIQTKDFSWSTTLTWSMDRNRIDELSNGRTEDVNNKWFVGEEIGVYYDWVYDGIWKTEEAEEAAKYGRKPGQIKVKDLNNDDTIDANDDKKIVGHTRPRWTGGWSNTFSYKNFELSFFILSRWGFTVPQGAVTLDGRYMQRKIDYWVAGTNENAKYYSPGSNGEGADAFNSAMNYQDGSYINCLLYTSDAADD
;
A
#
# COMPACT_ATOMS: atom_id res chain seq x y z
N SER A 1 2.38 -37.38 -7.82
CA SER A 1 2.39 -35.93 -8.09
C SER A 1 3.78 -35.52 -8.56
N GLN A 2 3.93 -35.18 -9.82
CA GLN A 2 5.14 -34.55 -10.33
C GLN A 2 5.27 -33.21 -9.64
N LYS A 3 6.34 -32.99 -8.89
CA LYS A 3 6.74 -31.68 -8.42
C LYS A 3 7.34 -30.93 -9.63
N GLU A 4 6.55 -30.11 -10.27
CA GLU A 4 7.08 -29.16 -11.25
C GLU A 4 7.94 -28.15 -10.49
N PRO A 5 9.18 -27.87 -10.93
CA PRO A 5 9.98 -26.82 -10.32
C PRO A 5 9.31 -25.46 -10.58
N ALA A 6 8.91 -24.79 -9.52
CA ALA A 6 8.17 -23.52 -9.60
C ALA A 6 9.02 -22.35 -10.14
N LYS A 7 10.35 -22.46 -10.07
CA LYS A 7 11.29 -21.40 -10.43
C LYS A 7 12.37 -21.90 -11.38
N MET A 8 12.62 -21.13 -12.43
CA MET A 8 13.71 -21.38 -13.37
C MET A 8 15.04 -20.92 -12.75
N ALA A 9 16.08 -21.77 -12.87
CA ALA A 9 17.42 -21.40 -12.47
C ALA A 9 18.00 -20.33 -13.41
N ASN A 10 18.68 -19.34 -12.84
CA ASN A 10 19.40 -18.31 -13.58
C ASN A 10 20.91 -18.42 -13.31
N PRO A 11 21.70 -18.96 -14.25
CA PRO A 11 23.15 -19.16 -14.06
C PRO A 11 23.96 -17.85 -14.12
N THR A 12 23.34 -16.74 -14.55
CA THR A 12 24.00 -15.42 -14.66
C THR A 12 23.74 -14.53 -13.44
N LEU A 13 23.18 -15.11 -12.37
CA LEU A 13 22.84 -14.38 -11.17
C LEU A 13 24.09 -13.82 -10.47
N GLY A 14 24.15 -12.50 -10.32
CA GLY A 14 25.20 -11.80 -9.59
C GLY A 14 24.79 -11.47 -8.14
N TRP A 15 25.77 -11.02 -7.35
CA TRP A 15 25.51 -10.57 -5.98
C TRP A 15 24.93 -9.16 -5.97
N GLU A 16 23.87 -8.98 -5.22
CA GLU A 16 23.35 -7.66 -4.86
C GLU A 16 24.31 -6.94 -3.92
N ARG A 17 24.54 -5.65 -4.15
CA ARG A 17 25.35 -4.80 -3.29
C ARG A 17 24.54 -3.60 -2.81
N THR A 18 24.35 -3.50 -1.51
CA THR A 18 23.75 -2.32 -0.88
C THR A 18 24.80 -1.50 -0.15
N THR A 19 24.84 -0.21 -0.44
CA THR A 19 25.64 0.79 0.28
C THR A 19 24.70 1.69 1.05
N GLN A 20 24.96 1.88 2.33
CA GLN A 20 24.17 2.76 3.20
C GLN A 20 25.05 3.80 3.87
N TYR A 21 24.54 5.02 3.89
CA TYR A 21 25.06 6.13 4.70
C TYR A 21 24.02 6.46 5.76
N ASN A 22 24.44 6.55 6.99
CA ASN A 22 23.58 6.87 8.12
C ASN A 22 24.21 7.97 8.96
N VAL A 23 23.39 8.92 9.40
CA VAL A 23 23.76 9.98 10.36
C VAL A 23 22.68 10.02 11.42
N GLY A 24 23.09 9.84 12.67
CA GLY A 24 22.19 9.85 13.82
C GLY A 24 22.66 10.82 14.89
N VAL A 25 21.71 11.35 15.64
CA VAL A 25 21.93 12.22 16.81
C VAL A 25 21.04 11.72 17.94
N ASP A 26 21.70 11.35 19.04
CA ASP A 26 21.04 11.09 20.32
C ASP A 26 21.10 12.34 21.19
N TYR A 27 20.01 12.63 21.88
CA TYR A 27 19.95 13.79 22.77
C TYR A 27 19.29 13.46 24.11
N GLY A 28 19.73 14.20 25.13
CA GLY A 28 19.16 14.10 26.47
C GLY A 28 19.17 15.45 27.17
N PHE A 29 18.03 15.89 27.66
CA PHE A 29 17.83 17.16 28.35
C PHE A 29 17.12 16.97 29.68
N PHE A 30 17.25 17.95 30.56
CA PHE A 30 16.55 18.01 31.85
C PHE A 30 16.79 16.78 32.75
N ASN A 31 18.04 16.35 32.91
CA ASN A 31 18.44 15.15 33.63
C ASN A 31 17.76 13.89 33.06
N ASN A 32 17.78 13.75 31.72
CA ASN A 32 17.18 12.64 30.97
C ASN A 32 15.65 12.54 31.07
N ARG A 33 14.97 13.62 31.47
CA ARG A 33 13.50 13.67 31.41
C ARG A 33 12.98 13.85 29.99
N LEU A 34 13.82 14.31 29.09
CA LEU A 34 13.56 14.36 27.66
C LEU A 34 14.77 13.74 26.94
N THR A 35 14.56 12.59 26.30
CA THR A 35 15.60 11.91 25.52
C THR A 35 15.04 11.51 24.17
N GLY A 36 15.91 11.29 23.22
CA GLY A 36 15.47 10.77 21.92
C GLY A 36 16.63 10.62 20.96
N SER A 37 16.28 10.16 19.77
CA SER A 37 17.18 10.02 18.63
C SER A 37 16.52 10.53 17.37
N ILE A 38 17.33 11.02 16.46
CA ILE A 38 16.97 11.35 15.08
C ILE A 38 18.01 10.69 14.21
N ASP A 39 17.56 9.79 13.33
CA ASP A 39 18.39 9.09 12.37
C ASP A 39 17.94 9.43 10.96
N ALA A 40 18.88 9.74 10.08
CA ALA A 40 18.64 9.92 8.66
C ALA A 40 19.58 9.03 7.86
N TYR A 41 19.04 8.33 6.89
CA TYR A 41 19.85 7.42 6.08
C TYR A 41 19.55 7.56 4.60
N LYS A 42 20.53 7.15 3.80
CA LYS A 42 20.41 7.00 2.36
C LYS A 42 21.03 5.66 1.94
N THR A 43 20.29 4.92 1.12
CA THR A 43 20.73 3.63 0.56
C THR A 43 20.86 3.71 -0.93
N LYS A 44 21.77 2.89 -1.47
CA LYS A 44 21.87 2.61 -2.89
C LYS A 44 22.14 1.12 -3.05
N THR A 45 21.32 0.47 -3.87
CA THR A 45 21.48 -0.95 -4.19
C THR A 45 21.75 -1.09 -5.67
N ASP A 46 22.88 -1.69 -5.98
CA ASP A 46 23.26 -2.10 -7.34
C ASP A 46 22.96 -3.60 -7.49
N ASP A 47 22.60 -4.03 -8.71
CA ASP A 47 22.28 -5.41 -9.06
C ASP A 47 21.18 -6.04 -8.20
N LEU A 48 20.13 -5.25 -7.91
CA LEU A 48 18.98 -5.66 -7.08
C LEU A 48 18.42 -7.00 -7.56
N LEU A 49 18.31 -7.95 -6.63
CA LEU A 49 17.76 -9.28 -6.86
C LEU A 49 16.27 -9.29 -6.61
N LEU A 50 15.49 -9.45 -7.66
CA LEU A 50 14.05 -9.63 -7.54
C LEU A 50 13.57 -10.90 -8.24
N GLU A 51 12.50 -11.46 -7.72
CA GLU A 51 11.75 -12.49 -8.39
C GLU A 51 10.86 -11.86 -9.47
N MET A 52 11.09 -12.26 -10.71
CA MET A 52 10.31 -11.79 -11.85
C MET A 52 9.48 -12.92 -12.45
N SER A 53 8.27 -12.58 -12.86
CA SER A 53 7.41 -13.48 -13.62
C SER A 53 7.96 -13.69 -15.02
N ILE A 54 7.91 -14.92 -15.51
CA ILE A 54 8.34 -15.27 -16.87
C ILE A 54 7.18 -15.93 -17.63
N PRO A 55 7.17 -15.85 -18.97
CA PRO A 55 6.13 -16.45 -19.77
C PRO A 55 5.98 -17.95 -19.49
N SER A 56 4.75 -18.43 -19.33
CA SER A 56 4.42 -19.83 -19.01
C SER A 56 4.88 -20.84 -20.06
N LEU A 57 5.20 -20.39 -21.28
CA LEU A 57 5.81 -21.21 -22.33
C LEU A 57 7.14 -21.85 -21.92
N THR A 58 7.82 -21.31 -20.91
CA THR A 58 9.07 -21.87 -20.37
C THR A 58 8.85 -23.08 -19.46
N GLY A 59 7.62 -23.37 -19.06
CA GLY A 59 7.28 -24.38 -18.06
C GLY A 59 7.52 -23.94 -16.62
N TYR A 60 7.92 -22.68 -16.39
CA TYR A 60 8.17 -22.09 -15.07
C TYR A 60 7.34 -20.83 -14.90
N VAL A 61 7.03 -20.46 -13.67
CA VAL A 61 6.24 -19.28 -13.37
C VAL A 61 7.09 -18.05 -13.04
N SER A 62 8.32 -18.27 -12.54
CA SER A 62 9.21 -17.18 -12.15
C SER A 62 10.70 -17.57 -12.21
N THR A 63 11.55 -16.56 -12.14
CA THR A 63 13.00 -16.70 -11.97
C THR A 63 13.52 -15.55 -11.11
N TYR A 64 14.71 -15.70 -10.51
CA TYR A 64 15.43 -14.58 -9.93
C TYR A 64 16.33 -13.94 -10.98
N ALA A 65 16.39 -12.62 -11.00
CA ALA A 65 17.28 -11.87 -11.89
C ALA A 65 17.80 -10.61 -11.19
N ASN A 66 18.98 -10.15 -11.62
CA ASN A 66 19.47 -8.82 -11.28
C ASN A 66 18.75 -7.81 -12.17
N VAL A 67 17.83 -7.05 -11.58
CA VAL A 67 16.84 -6.27 -12.35
C VAL A 67 17.20 -4.81 -12.51
N GLY A 68 18.24 -4.33 -11.82
CA GLY A 68 18.66 -2.93 -11.95
C GLY A 68 19.21 -2.32 -10.67
N LYS A 69 19.02 -1.03 -10.53
CA LYS A 69 19.50 -0.23 -9.39
C LYS A 69 18.36 0.47 -8.69
N THR A 70 18.48 0.56 -7.39
CA THR A 70 17.53 1.32 -6.57
C THR A 70 18.24 2.22 -5.61
N SER A 71 17.58 3.29 -5.23
CA SER A 71 17.99 4.15 -4.13
C SER A 71 16.85 4.30 -3.13
N GLY A 72 17.21 4.62 -1.90
CA GLY A 72 16.26 4.88 -0.83
C GLY A 72 16.79 5.93 0.12
N TYR A 73 15.88 6.51 0.88
CA TYR A 73 16.21 7.36 2.01
C TYR A 73 15.11 7.28 3.06
N GLY A 74 15.49 7.52 4.30
CA GLY A 74 14.53 7.54 5.40
C GLY A 74 14.97 8.42 6.53
N ILE A 75 14.00 8.71 7.39
CA ILE A 75 14.19 9.45 8.63
C ILE A 75 13.41 8.73 9.71
N ASP A 76 14.08 8.43 10.82
CA ASP A 76 13.50 7.86 12.01
C ASP A 76 13.65 8.84 13.17
N LEU A 77 12.58 9.07 13.90
CA LEU A 77 12.53 9.93 15.07
C LEU A 77 11.97 9.15 16.26
N GLN A 78 12.65 9.22 17.37
CA GLN A 78 12.15 8.77 18.67
C GLN A 78 12.30 9.88 19.71
N VAL A 79 11.23 10.10 20.46
CA VAL A 79 11.20 11.04 21.59
C VAL A 79 10.63 10.33 22.79
N ASN A 80 11.37 10.32 23.90
CA ASN A 80 10.92 9.82 25.18
C ASN A 80 10.87 11.00 26.15
N ALA A 81 9.79 11.16 26.85
CA ALA A 81 9.64 12.23 27.83
C ALA A 81 8.97 11.74 29.12
N ILE A 82 9.38 12.34 30.24
CA ILE A 82 8.71 12.22 31.55
C ILE A 82 8.24 13.63 31.94
N PRO A 83 7.11 14.08 31.38
CA PRO A 83 6.65 15.46 31.61
C PRO A 83 6.34 15.74 33.08
N ILE A 84 5.76 14.76 33.77
CA ILE A 84 5.38 14.88 35.17
C ILE A 84 5.91 13.68 35.94
N GLN A 85 6.56 13.98 37.07
CA GLN A 85 7.01 12.99 38.03
C GLN A 85 6.94 13.56 39.43
N THR A 86 6.01 13.05 40.23
CA THR A 86 5.80 13.38 41.64
C THR A 86 5.84 12.11 42.48
N LYS A 87 5.66 12.24 43.80
CA LYS A 87 5.62 11.09 44.70
C LYS A 87 4.48 10.11 44.39
N ASP A 88 3.31 10.63 44.02
CA ASP A 88 2.10 9.84 43.85
C ASP A 88 1.64 9.74 42.38
N PHE A 89 2.20 10.54 41.47
CA PHE A 89 1.83 10.57 40.07
C PHE A 89 3.04 10.68 39.14
N SER A 90 3.07 9.84 38.11
CA SER A 90 4.04 9.96 37.01
C SER A 90 3.33 9.84 35.66
N TRP A 91 3.83 10.56 34.68
CA TRP A 91 3.47 10.44 33.29
C TRP A 91 4.71 10.27 32.45
N SER A 92 4.79 9.16 31.71
CA SER A 92 5.82 8.92 30.70
C SER A 92 5.17 8.80 29.33
N THR A 93 5.85 9.30 28.31
CA THR A 93 5.37 9.26 26.94
C THR A 93 6.51 8.98 25.98
N THR A 94 6.22 8.19 24.95
CA THR A 94 7.15 7.89 23.86
C THR A 94 6.44 8.15 22.53
N LEU A 95 7.08 8.97 21.70
CA LEU A 95 6.66 9.20 20.32
C LEU A 95 7.71 8.59 19.38
N THR A 96 7.25 7.81 18.41
CA THR A 96 8.07 7.34 17.30
C THR A 96 7.46 7.79 15.99
N TRP A 97 8.29 8.17 15.04
CA TRP A 97 7.87 8.52 13.71
C TRP A 97 8.93 8.05 12.71
N SER A 98 8.49 7.45 11.60
CA SER A 98 9.35 6.89 10.57
C SER A 98 8.80 7.21 9.19
N MET A 99 9.69 7.59 8.31
CA MET A 99 9.45 7.78 6.89
C MET A 99 10.52 7.04 6.11
N ASP A 100 10.12 6.17 5.20
CA ASP A 100 10.99 5.42 4.28
C ASP A 100 10.51 5.63 2.85
N ARG A 101 11.45 5.84 1.93
CA ARG A 101 11.22 5.96 0.48
C ARG A 101 12.23 5.13 -0.27
N ASN A 102 11.77 4.46 -1.30
CA ASN A 102 12.65 3.84 -2.28
C ASN A 102 12.27 4.29 -3.68
N ARG A 103 13.17 4.10 -4.62
CA ARG A 103 12.97 4.42 -6.02
C ARG A 103 13.79 3.48 -6.89
N ILE A 104 13.23 3.06 -8.00
CA ILE A 104 13.95 2.37 -9.06
C ILE A 104 14.71 3.43 -9.86
N ASP A 105 16.04 3.37 -9.85
CA ASP A 105 16.89 4.32 -10.57
C ASP A 105 17.19 3.82 -12.00
N GLU A 106 17.30 2.50 -12.17
CA GLU A 106 17.66 1.87 -13.45
C GLU A 106 17.08 0.46 -13.50
N LEU A 107 16.57 0.06 -14.65
CA LEU A 107 16.22 -1.33 -14.97
C LEU A 107 17.24 -1.95 -15.91
N SER A 108 17.40 -3.27 -15.82
CA SER A 108 18.30 -4.02 -16.68
C SER A 108 17.96 -3.82 -18.17
N ASN A 109 18.99 -3.83 -19.02
CA ASN A 109 18.88 -3.68 -20.47
C ASN A 109 18.38 -2.29 -20.92
N GLY A 110 18.52 -1.24 -20.11
CA GLY A 110 18.16 0.13 -20.45
C GLY A 110 16.64 0.37 -20.62
N ARG A 111 15.81 -0.53 -20.11
CA ARG A 111 14.35 -0.36 -20.11
C ARG A 111 13.98 0.74 -19.13
N THR A 112 12.92 1.47 -19.46
CA THR A 112 12.32 2.49 -18.57
C THR A 112 11.20 1.91 -17.72
N GLU A 113 10.65 0.77 -18.13
CA GLU A 113 9.55 0.11 -17.44
C GLU A 113 9.53 -1.41 -17.67
N ASP A 114 8.91 -2.11 -16.74
CA ASP A 114 8.50 -3.50 -16.84
C ASP A 114 7.07 -3.64 -16.29
N VAL A 115 6.10 -3.49 -17.18
CA VAL A 115 4.68 -3.47 -16.84
C VAL A 115 4.22 -4.77 -16.19
N ASN A 116 4.77 -5.91 -16.63
CA ASN A 116 4.39 -7.23 -16.08
C ASN A 116 4.76 -7.36 -14.60
N ASN A 117 5.91 -6.81 -14.22
CA ASN A 117 6.40 -6.82 -12.85
C ASN A 117 6.05 -5.53 -12.10
N LYS A 118 5.39 -4.56 -12.76
CA LYS A 118 5.01 -3.25 -12.21
C LYS A 118 6.21 -2.45 -11.69
N TRP A 119 7.31 -2.48 -12.47
CA TRP A 119 8.53 -1.73 -12.19
C TRP A 119 8.69 -0.58 -13.19
N PHE A 120 8.81 0.62 -12.67
CA PHE A 120 8.90 1.85 -13.46
C PHE A 120 10.09 2.66 -12.94
N VAL A 121 10.98 3.09 -13.83
CA VAL A 121 12.12 3.95 -13.46
C VAL A 121 11.59 5.29 -12.93
N GLY A 122 12.09 5.70 -11.79
CA GLY A 122 11.62 6.91 -11.09
C GLY A 122 10.56 6.65 -10.02
N GLU A 123 9.94 5.48 -10.03
CA GLU A 123 8.86 5.11 -9.12
C GLU A 123 9.32 4.17 -8.00
N GLU A 124 8.49 4.02 -6.97
CA GLU A 124 8.75 3.10 -5.87
C GLU A 124 8.57 1.63 -6.30
N ILE A 125 9.30 0.72 -5.66
CA ILE A 125 8.99 -0.70 -5.73
C ILE A 125 7.69 -0.94 -4.98
N GLY A 126 6.76 -1.68 -5.60
CA GLY A 126 5.47 -2.00 -4.97
C GLY A 126 4.42 -0.94 -5.22
N VAL A 127 4.25 -0.55 -6.46
CA VAL A 127 3.15 0.27 -6.92
C VAL A 127 1.98 -0.59 -7.40
N TYR A 128 0.79 -0.02 -7.35
CA TYR A 128 -0.38 -0.56 -8.04
C TYR A 128 -0.52 0.14 -9.39
N TYR A 129 -0.42 -0.64 -10.45
CA TYR A 129 -0.57 -0.18 -11.84
C TYR A 129 -1.81 -0.81 -12.43
N ASP A 130 -2.82 0.01 -12.72
CA ASP A 130 -4.12 -0.48 -13.16
C ASP A 130 -4.93 0.64 -13.83
N TRP A 131 -6.15 0.27 -14.26
CA TRP A 131 -7.15 1.18 -14.79
C TRP A 131 -7.53 2.27 -13.78
N VAL A 132 -7.87 3.44 -14.28
CA VAL A 132 -8.34 4.56 -13.45
C VAL A 132 -9.85 4.55 -13.38
N TYR A 133 -10.39 4.20 -12.22
CA TYR A 133 -11.83 4.23 -11.98
C TYR A 133 -12.42 5.63 -12.15
N ASP A 134 -13.51 5.74 -12.93
CA ASP A 134 -14.22 7.00 -13.23
C ASP A 134 -15.72 6.93 -12.93
N GLY A 135 -16.15 5.92 -12.20
CA GLY A 135 -17.54 5.72 -11.83
C GLY A 135 -18.20 4.51 -12.52
N ILE A 136 -19.50 4.61 -12.66
CA ILE A 136 -20.33 3.61 -13.32
C ILE A 136 -21.13 4.32 -14.41
N TRP A 137 -21.20 3.73 -15.59
CA TRP A 137 -21.98 4.26 -16.70
C TRP A 137 -23.44 4.42 -16.31
N LYS A 138 -23.98 5.62 -16.43
CA LYS A 138 -25.38 5.95 -16.12
C LYS A 138 -26.29 5.67 -17.31
N THR A 139 -27.59 5.61 -17.08
CA THR A 139 -28.58 5.44 -18.14
C THR A 139 -28.51 6.56 -19.19
N GLU A 140 -28.28 7.79 -18.76
CA GLU A 140 -28.12 8.96 -19.63
C GLU A 140 -26.85 8.94 -20.49
N GLU A 141 -25.84 8.15 -20.10
CA GLU A 141 -24.56 7.98 -20.79
C GLU A 141 -24.56 6.75 -21.73
N ALA A 142 -25.73 6.14 -22.04
CA ALA A 142 -25.81 4.90 -22.82
C ALA A 142 -25.14 4.99 -24.21
N GLU A 143 -25.31 6.11 -24.91
CA GLU A 143 -24.72 6.33 -26.23
C GLU A 143 -23.19 6.45 -26.15
N GLU A 144 -22.69 7.12 -25.14
CA GLU A 144 -21.25 7.25 -24.88
C GLU A 144 -20.63 5.92 -24.48
N ALA A 145 -21.27 5.20 -23.55
CA ALA A 145 -20.83 3.88 -23.13
C ALA A 145 -20.73 2.89 -24.30
N ALA A 146 -21.66 2.99 -25.27
CA ALA A 146 -21.68 2.12 -26.46
C ALA A 146 -20.44 2.32 -27.34
N LYS A 147 -19.83 3.51 -27.40
CA LYS A 147 -18.58 3.74 -28.13
C LYS A 147 -17.44 2.87 -27.61
N TYR A 148 -17.39 2.68 -26.30
CA TYR A 148 -16.41 1.82 -25.62
C TYR A 148 -16.88 0.36 -25.48
N GLY A 149 -17.94 -0.05 -26.18
CA GLY A 149 -18.52 -1.39 -26.09
C GLY A 149 -19.14 -1.71 -24.72
N ARG A 150 -19.57 -0.66 -23.99
CA ARG A 150 -20.10 -0.74 -22.63
C ARG A 150 -21.59 -0.43 -22.57
N LYS A 151 -22.19 -0.74 -21.41
CA LYS A 151 -23.61 -0.50 -21.12
C LYS A 151 -23.77 0.21 -19.78
N PRO A 152 -24.88 0.95 -19.57
CA PRO A 152 -25.24 1.46 -18.25
C PRO A 152 -25.18 0.37 -17.18
N GLY A 153 -24.67 0.73 -15.99
CA GLY A 153 -24.46 -0.19 -14.88
C GLY A 153 -23.11 -0.90 -14.87
N GLN A 154 -22.31 -0.79 -15.93
CA GLN A 154 -20.93 -1.30 -15.98
C GLN A 154 -19.93 -0.26 -15.49
N ILE A 155 -18.74 -0.73 -15.09
CA ILE A 155 -17.66 0.14 -14.60
C ILE A 155 -17.15 1.03 -15.74
N LYS A 156 -17.02 2.32 -15.43
CA LYS A 156 -16.38 3.34 -16.25
C LYS A 156 -14.95 3.52 -15.82
N VAL A 157 -14.02 3.49 -16.75
CA VAL A 157 -12.62 3.80 -16.56
C VAL A 157 -12.22 4.91 -17.49
N LYS A 158 -11.16 5.65 -17.14
CA LYS A 158 -10.67 6.77 -17.95
C LYS A 158 -9.92 6.27 -19.18
N ASP A 159 -10.26 6.84 -20.31
CA ASP A 159 -9.44 6.90 -21.50
C ASP A 159 -8.37 7.98 -21.26
N LEU A 160 -7.11 7.57 -21.07
CA LEU A 160 -6.05 8.48 -20.65
C LEU A 160 -5.38 9.21 -21.82
N ASN A 161 -5.40 8.61 -23.02
CA ASN A 161 -4.83 9.20 -24.23
C ASN A 161 -5.90 9.89 -25.10
N ASN A 162 -7.19 9.70 -24.80
CA ASN A 162 -8.36 10.25 -25.52
C ASN A 162 -8.44 9.81 -26.99
N ASP A 163 -8.25 8.51 -27.23
CA ASP A 163 -8.37 7.92 -28.56
C ASP A 163 -9.70 7.19 -28.81
N ASP A 164 -10.65 7.32 -27.86
CA ASP A 164 -11.97 6.67 -27.86
C ASP A 164 -11.90 5.13 -27.77
N THR A 165 -10.77 4.60 -27.29
CA THR A 165 -10.57 3.16 -27.07
C THR A 165 -10.05 2.93 -25.65
N ILE A 166 -10.41 1.86 -25.00
CA ILE A 166 -9.84 1.47 -23.71
C ILE A 166 -8.95 0.26 -23.89
N ASP A 167 -7.65 0.44 -23.76
CA ASP A 167 -6.69 -0.65 -23.83
C ASP A 167 -5.65 -0.63 -22.71
N ALA A 168 -4.99 -1.78 -22.53
CA ALA A 168 -4.10 -1.99 -21.39
C ALA A 168 -2.72 -1.32 -21.54
N ASN A 169 -2.38 -0.82 -22.72
CA ASN A 169 -1.08 -0.21 -22.98
C ASN A 169 -1.10 1.27 -22.58
N ASP A 170 -2.20 1.97 -22.91
CA ASP A 170 -2.25 3.42 -22.84
C ASP A 170 -3.17 3.95 -21.73
N ASP A 171 -4.12 3.11 -21.21
CA ASP A 171 -5.14 3.54 -20.24
C ASP A 171 -4.90 3.05 -18.82
N LYS A 172 -3.71 2.57 -18.54
CA LYS A 172 -3.30 2.23 -17.19
C LYS A 172 -2.26 3.19 -16.67
N LYS A 173 -2.30 3.46 -15.36
CA LYS A 173 -1.27 4.21 -14.66
C LYS A 173 -1.08 3.71 -13.23
N ILE A 174 -0.10 4.26 -12.55
CA ILE A 174 0.07 4.03 -11.11
C ILE A 174 -1.11 4.67 -10.38
N VAL A 175 -1.91 3.84 -9.72
CA VAL A 175 -3.12 4.23 -8.96
C VAL A 175 -2.88 4.23 -7.46
N GLY A 176 -1.72 3.72 -7.00
CA GLY A 176 -1.41 3.70 -5.58
C GLY A 176 -0.06 3.09 -5.26
N HIS A 177 0.30 3.15 -3.97
CA HIS A 177 1.55 2.66 -3.42
C HIS A 177 1.28 1.71 -2.25
N THR A 178 2.05 0.63 -2.16
CA THR A 178 1.89 -0.37 -1.10
C THR A 178 2.45 0.10 0.25
N ARG A 179 3.42 1.02 0.22
CA ARG A 179 4.11 1.50 1.42
C ARG A 179 3.48 2.77 1.98
N PRO A 180 3.31 2.87 3.31
CA PRO A 180 2.90 4.11 3.95
C PRO A 180 3.89 5.23 3.66
N ARG A 181 3.37 6.45 3.51
CA ARG A 181 4.21 7.65 3.40
C ARG A 181 4.93 7.97 4.70
N TRP A 182 4.32 7.62 5.82
CA TRP A 182 4.94 7.61 7.14
C TRP A 182 4.17 6.69 8.10
N THR A 183 4.85 6.28 9.15
CA THR A 183 4.28 5.52 10.26
C THR A 183 4.61 6.25 11.56
N GLY A 184 3.72 6.18 12.54
CA GLY A 184 3.94 6.79 13.84
C GLY A 184 3.34 5.96 14.95
N GLY A 185 3.99 5.99 16.11
CA GLY A 185 3.55 5.36 17.33
C GLY A 185 3.58 6.37 18.48
N TRP A 186 2.55 6.39 19.28
CA TRP A 186 2.51 7.23 20.48
C TRP A 186 2.04 6.40 21.67
N SER A 187 2.97 6.15 22.60
CA SER A 187 2.73 5.43 23.84
C SER A 187 2.66 6.41 25.00
N ASN A 188 1.71 6.20 25.88
CA ASN A 188 1.58 6.96 27.13
C ASN A 188 1.31 6.01 28.27
N THR A 189 1.97 6.27 29.40
CA THR A 189 1.74 5.58 30.66
C THR A 189 1.56 6.61 31.78
N PHE A 190 0.47 6.48 32.48
CA PHE A 190 0.11 7.28 33.65
C PHE A 190 0.08 6.35 34.85
N SER A 191 0.84 6.66 35.88
CA SER A 191 0.80 5.92 37.13
C SER A 191 0.34 6.86 38.23
N TYR A 192 -0.67 6.46 38.99
CA TYR A 192 -1.17 7.19 40.16
C TYR A 192 -1.32 6.22 41.33
N LYS A 193 -0.45 6.35 42.33
CA LYS A 193 -0.34 5.42 43.45
C LYS A 193 -0.23 3.96 42.96
N ASN A 194 -1.24 3.13 43.19
CA ASN A 194 -1.28 1.72 42.81
C ASN A 194 -1.95 1.47 41.45
N PHE A 195 -2.43 2.52 40.77
CA PHE A 195 -3.11 2.40 39.48
C PHE A 195 -2.18 2.78 38.35
N GLU A 196 -2.23 2.00 37.26
CA GLU A 196 -1.57 2.34 36.01
C GLU A 196 -2.56 2.30 34.85
N LEU A 197 -2.46 3.32 34.01
CA LEU A 197 -3.19 3.44 32.74
C LEU A 197 -2.19 3.61 31.62
N SER A 198 -2.19 2.71 30.66
CA SER A 198 -1.39 2.81 29.46
C SER A 198 -2.25 2.76 28.21
N PHE A 199 -1.92 3.57 27.22
CA PHE A 199 -2.48 3.47 25.88
C PHE A 199 -1.41 3.66 24.81
N PHE A 200 -1.62 3.02 23.68
CA PHE A 200 -0.76 3.11 22.51
C PHE A 200 -1.60 3.45 21.27
N ILE A 201 -1.16 4.45 20.53
CA ILE A 201 -1.75 4.85 19.26
C ILE A 201 -0.76 4.52 18.14
N LEU A 202 -1.18 3.67 17.20
CA LEU A 202 -0.44 3.38 15.97
C LEU A 202 -1.11 4.11 14.82
N SER A 203 -0.30 4.77 14.00
CA SER A 203 -0.75 5.51 12.82
C SER A 203 0.06 5.12 11.59
N ARG A 204 -0.62 4.86 10.46
CA ARG A 204 0.00 4.60 9.16
C ARG A 204 -0.76 5.38 8.10
N TRP A 205 -0.03 6.12 7.27
CA TRP A 205 -0.64 7.07 6.34
C TRP A 205 -0.04 7.01 4.94
N GLY A 206 -0.90 7.27 3.95
CA GLY A 206 -0.51 7.50 2.56
C GLY A 206 -0.12 6.21 1.84
N PHE A 207 -0.80 5.11 2.09
CA PHE A 207 -0.67 3.87 1.32
C PHE A 207 -2.01 3.42 0.77
N THR A 208 -1.97 2.56 -0.20
CA THR A 208 -3.15 2.01 -0.86
C THR A 208 -3.33 0.55 -0.48
N VAL A 209 -4.56 0.15 -0.21
CA VAL A 209 -4.93 -1.25 0.05
C VAL A 209 -5.82 -1.73 -1.09
N PRO A 210 -5.47 -2.85 -1.76
CA PRO A 210 -6.42 -3.52 -2.63
C PRO A 210 -7.49 -4.18 -1.76
N GLN A 211 -8.71 -3.72 -1.87
CA GLN A 211 -9.84 -4.42 -1.31
C GLN A 211 -10.22 -5.53 -2.31
N GLY A 212 -10.23 -6.78 -1.89
CA GLY A 212 -10.67 -7.88 -2.75
C GLY A 212 -12.05 -7.58 -3.34
N ALA A 213 -12.30 -8.10 -4.55
CA ALA A 213 -13.57 -7.89 -5.24
C ALA A 213 -14.74 -8.10 -4.28
N VAL A 214 -15.60 -7.09 -4.16
CA VAL A 214 -16.87 -7.25 -3.47
C VAL A 214 -17.70 -8.16 -4.38
N THR A 215 -17.75 -9.44 -4.04
CA THR A 215 -18.64 -10.37 -4.74
C THR A 215 -20.08 -10.03 -4.37
N LEU A 216 -20.78 -9.45 -5.32
CA LEU A 216 -22.18 -9.05 -5.14
C LEU A 216 -23.14 -10.25 -5.04
N ASP A 217 -22.67 -11.44 -5.36
CA ASP A 217 -23.40 -12.72 -5.46
C ASP A 217 -23.00 -13.74 -4.38
N GLY A 218 -22.27 -13.35 -3.36
CA GLY A 218 -21.79 -14.26 -2.31
C GLY A 218 -22.88 -14.73 -1.35
N ARG A 219 -22.89 -16.03 -1.05
CA ARG A 219 -23.77 -16.70 -0.07
C ARG A 219 -23.75 -16.07 1.33
N TYR A 220 -22.76 -15.22 1.61
CA TYR A 220 -22.49 -14.59 2.90
C TYR A 220 -22.65 -13.08 2.87
N MET A 221 -23.34 -12.49 1.90
CA MET A 221 -23.64 -11.07 1.90
C MET A 221 -24.46 -10.69 3.14
N GLN A 222 -23.76 -10.25 4.19
CA GLN A 222 -24.36 -9.80 5.43
C GLN A 222 -24.60 -8.28 5.47
N ARG A 223 -24.22 -7.55 4.42
CA ARG A 223 -24.35 -6.10 4.35
C ARG A 223 -25.14 -5.69 3.13
N LYS A 224 -25.97 -4.65 3.29
CA LYS A 224 -26.59 -3.95 2.16
C LYS A 224 -25.48 -3.31 1.34
N ILE A 225 -25.34 -3.72 0.09
CA ILE A 225 -24.37 -3.17 -0.85
C ILE A 225 -25.05 -2.10 -1.68
N ASP A 226 -24.38 -0.96 -1.84
CA ASP A 226 -24.79 0.15 -2.69
C ASP A 226 -24.40 -0.14 -4.14
N TYR A 227 -25.25 -0.86 -4.87
CA TYR A 227 -25.04 -1.19 -6.27
C TYR A 227 -25.98 -0.42 -7.20
N TRP A 228 -25.54 -0.26 -8.43
CA TRP A 228 -26.23 0.50 -9.45
C TRP A 228 -27.57 -0.15 -9.85
N VAL A 229 -28.62 0.67 -9.95
CA VAL A 229 -29.96 0.27 -10.40
C VAL A 229 -30.53 1.38 -11.27
N ALA A 230 -30.86 1.04 -12.53
CA ALA A 230 -31.44 1.96 -13.51
C ALA A 230 -32.63 2.75 -12.94
N GLY A 231 -32.60 4.07 -13.10
CA GLY A 231 -33.67 4.98 -12.67
C GLY A 231 -33.87 5.12 -11.15
N THR A 232 -33.16 4.33 -10.33
CA THR A 232 -33.37 4.32 -8.87
C THR A 232 -32.11 4.65 -8.09
N ASN A 233 -30.95 4.11 -8.49
CA ASN A 233 -29.67 4.29 -7.83
C ASN A 233 -28.52 4.40 -8.84
N GLU A 234 -28.53 5.46 -9.61
CA GLU A 234 -27.57 5.67 -10.71
C GLU A 234 -26.20 6.24 -10.24
N ASN A 235 -26.09 6.66 -9.00
CA ASN A 235 -24.85 7.14 -8.38
C ASN A 235 -24.26 6.12 -7.40
N ALA A 236 -24.59 4.84 -7.57
CA ALA A 236 -24.09 3.79 -6.71
C ALA A 236 -22.57 3.64 -6.75
N LYS A 237 -22.01 3.13 -5.67
CA LYS A 237 -20.58 2.83 -5.55
C LYS A 237 -20.15 1.62 -6.37
N TYR A 238 -21.03 0.63 -6.54
CA TYR A 238 -20.72 -0.64 -7.21
C TYR A 238 -21.57 -0.84 -8.45
N TYR A 239 -21.00 -1.53 -9.44
CA TYR A 239 -21.66 -1.86 -10.69
C TYR A 239 -22.89 -2.77 -10.49
N SER A 240 -23.76 -2.86 -11.49
CA SER A 240 -24.94 -3.70 -11.46
C SER A 240 -24.57 -5.19 -11.47
N PRO A 241 -25.07 -6.00 -10.52
CA PRO A 241 -24.85 -7.44 -10.54
C PRO A 241 -25.37 -8.04 -11.85
N GLY A 242 -24.55 -8.85 -12.52
CA GLY A 242 -24.92 -9.50 -13.76
C GLY A 242 -25.07 -8.57 -14.97
N SER A 243 -24.54 -7.34 -14.90
CA SER A 243 -24.62 -6.34 -15.98
C SER A 243 -24.02 -6.84 -17.31
N ASN A 244 -23.09 -7.77 -17.26
CA ASN A 244 -22.47 -8.45 -18.40
C ASN A 244 -22.85 -9.94 -18.52
N GLY A 245 -23.81 -10.40 -17.72
CA GLY A 245 -24.31 -11.79 -17.75
C GLY A 245 -23.44 -12.82 -17.03
N GLU A 246 -22.25 -12.44 -16.56
CA GLU A 246 -21.25 -13.37 -16.00
C GLU A 246 -20.86 -13.03 -14.54
N GLY A 247 -21.48 -12.01 -13.94
CA GLY A 247 -21.22 -11.62 -12.54
C GLY A 247 -19.88 -10.92 -12.30
N ALA A 248 -19.06 -10.69 -13.34
CA ALA A 248 -17.80 -9.96 -13.24
C ALA A 248 -17.68 -8.90 -14.33
N ASP A 249 -17.22 -7.71 -14.00
CA ASP A 249 -16.86 -6.66 -14.95
C ASP A 249 -15.36 -6.72 -15.25
N ALA A 250 -14.99 -6.51 -16.51
CA ALA A 250 -13.58 -6.55 -16.95
C ALA A 250 -12.70 -5.52 -16.22
N PHE A 251 -13.29 -4.44 -15.69
CA PHE A 251 -12.59 -3.38 -14.97
C PHE A 251 -12.79 -3.45 -13.45
N ASN A 252 -13.19 -4.60 -12.93
CA ASN A 252 -13.50 -4.78 -11.52
C ASN A 252 -12.30 -4.43 -10.61
N SER A 253 -11.08 -4.68 -11.07
CA SER A 253 -9.85 -4.31 -10.35
C SER A 253 -9.76 -2.81 -10.07
N ALA A 254 -10.22 -1.96 -10.98
CA ALA A 254 -10.16 -0.50 -10.82
C ALA A 254 -10.91 0.03 -9.60
N MET A 255 -11.95 -0.69 -9.14
CA MET A 255 -12.74 -0.34 -7.95
C MET A 255 -12.08 -0.75 -6.63
N ASN A 256 -11.04 -1.58 -6.68
CA ASN A 256 -10.50 -2.25 -5.49
C ASN A 256 -9.51 -1.39 -4.70
N TYR A 257 -9.04 -0.29 -5.25
CA TYR A 257 -8.01 0.54 -4.62
C TYR A 257 -8.63 1.54 -3.65
N GLN A 258 -8.21 1.44 -2.39
CA GLN A 258 -8.71 2.29 -1.31
C GLN A 258 -7.55 2.90 -0.53
N ASP A 259 -7.82 4.04 0.11
CA ASP A 259 -6.92 4.60 1.10
C ASP A 259 -6.80 3.63 2.28
N GLY A 260 -5.56 3.18 2.52
CA GLY A 260 -5.19 2.28 3.61
C GLY A 260 -4.72 3.00 4.86
N SER A 261 -4.78 4.34 4.90
CA SER A 261 -4.40 5.12 6.08
C SER A 261 -5.31 4.81 7.26
N TYR A 262 -4.73 4.63 8.44
CA TYR A 262 -5.50 4.35 9.65
C TYR A 262 -4.80 4.83 10.92
N ILE A 263 -5.60 4.99 11.97
CA ILE A 263 -5.16 5.17 13.35
C ILE A 263 -5.79 4.07 14.19
N ASN A 264 -5.00 3.36 14.98
CA ASN A 264 -5.45 2.33 15.91
C ASN A 264 -5.02 2.69 17.33
N CYS A 265 -5.92 2.54 18.30
CA CYS A 265 -5.67 2.82 19.70
C CYS A 265 -5.89 1.56 20.53
N LEU A 266 -4.87 1.16 21.29
CA LEU A 266 -4.92 0.06 22.25
C LEU A 266 -4.85 0.64 23.66
N LEU A 267 -5.81 0.28 24.50
CA LEU A 267 -5.91 0.72 25.89
C LEU A 267 -5.60 -0.46 26.83
N TYR A 268 -4.73 -0.22 27.77
CA TYR A 268 -4.37 -1.15 28.84
C TYR A 268 -4.57 -0.50 30.20
N THR A 269 -5.17 -1.23 31.12
CA THR A 269 -5.31 -0.81 32.52
C THR A 269 -4.80 -1.92 33.43
N SER A 270 -4.04 -1.57 34.46
CA SER A 270 -3.64 -2.50 35.51
C SER A 270 -3.95 -1.89 36.87
N ASP A 271 -4.35 -2.73 37.82
CA ASP A 271 -4.47 -2.43 39.23
C ASP A 271 -3.44 -3.29 39.97
N ALA A 272 -2.49 -2.66 40.63
CA ALA A 272 -1.42 -3.34 41.41
C ALA A 272 -1.89 -3.74 42.84
N ALA A 273 -3.18 -3.86 43.04
CA ALA A 273 -3.73 -4.10 44.39
C ALA A 273 -3.69 -5.54 44.89
N ASP A 274 -3.08 -6.50 44.16
CA ASP A 274 -2.99 -7.93 44.54
C ASP A 274 -1.55 -8.39 44.76
N ASP A 275 -0.79 -7.69 45.66
CA ASP A 275 0.41 -8.24 46.29
C ASP A 275 0.47 -7.87 47.77
#